data_4ded95900f0c97b18e7908d4f1ff6ad1
#
_entry.id   4ded95900f0c97b18e7908d4f1ff6ad1
#
_cell.length_a   1.000
_cell.length_b   1.000
_cell.length_c   1.000
_cell.angle_alpha   90.00
_cell.angle_beta   90.00
_cell.angle_gamma   90.00
#
_symmetry.space_group_name_H-M   'P 1'
#
loop_
_entity.id
_entity.type
_entity.pdbx_description
1 polymer ?
#
loop_
_entity_poly.entity_id
_entity_poly.type
_entity_poly.pdbx_seq_one_letter_code
_entity_poly.pdbx_strand_id
1 'polypeptide(L)'
;MIKTVRTIAVALSAAALFAGVASAQSVDLTGAGATFPYPIYSKWFNDYAQRTGVKINYQSIGSGGGIRQLSEQTVDFGASDGPMSDQEIANAKGGPVLHFPTVMGAVVITYNIPGLNRPLNLSGDVIADIFSGKITKWNDAQIVAQNRGVPLPNSDILVVHRSDGSGTTYIFSDYLTSVSPSWSSSLGKGKEIKWPVGLGGKGNEGVAGQVKQLPGAIGYV
;
A
#
# COMPACT_ATOMS: atom_id res chain seq x y z
N MET A 1 -65.88 15.79 33.74
CA MET A 1 -64.47 16.22 33.97
C MET A 1 -63.53 15.05 34.25
N ILE A 2 -63.82 14.07 35.07
CA ILE A 2 -62.90 12.96 35.43
C ILE A 2 -62.54 12.02 34.25
N LYS A 3 -63.45 11.76 33.33
CA LYS A 3 -63.20 10.90 32.15
C LYS A 3 -62.22 11.53 31.14
N THR A 4 -62.29 12.84 30.94
CA THR A 4 -61.42 13.59 30.01
C THR A 4 -59.97 13.64 30.52
N VAL A 5 -59.76 13.79 31.82
CA VAL A 5 -58.45 13.81 32.46
C VAL A 5 -57.73 12.44 32.34
N ARG A 6 -58.46 11.32 32.47
CA ARG A 6 -57.94 9.98 32.32
C ARG A 6 -57.48 9.68 30.89
N THR A 7 -58.23 10.17 29.88
CA THR A 7 -57.87 9.97 28.47
C THR A 7 -56.60 10.75 28.08
N ILE A 8 -56.41 11.97 28.58
CA ILE A 8 -55.23 12.78 28.34
C ILE A 8 -54.01 12.17 29.04
N ALA A 9 -54.14 11.65 30.25
CA ALA A 9 -53.03 11.01 30.95
C ALA A 9 -52.53 9.75 30.25
N VAL A 10 -53.44 8.90 29.68
CA VAL A 10 -53.09 7.73 28.91
C VAL A 10 -52.40 8.08 27.58
N ALA A 11 -52.86 9.14 26.90
CA ALA A 11 -52.26 9.63 25.65
C ALA A 11 -50.84 10.17 25.88
N LEU A 12 -50.59 10.89 26.96
CA LEU A 12 -49.25 11.39 27.33
C LEU A 12 -48.31 10.23 27.74
N SER A 13 -48.78 9.19 28.42
CA SER A 13 -47.98 8.03 28.75
C SER A 13 -47.62 7.17 27.54
N ALA A 14 -48.48 7.07 26.54
CA ALA A 14 -48.22 6.38 25.29
C ALA A 14 -47.20 7.17 24.41
N ALA A 15 -47.26 8.50 24.41
CA ALA A 15 -46.27 9.32 23.70
C ALA A 15 -44.85 9.24 24.31
N ALA A 16 -44.76 9.08 25.63
CA ALA A 16 -43.45 8.90 26.31
C ALA A 16 -42.81 7.53 26.03
N LEU A 17 -43.57 6.51 25.68
CA LEU A 17 -43.05 5.16 25.33
C LEU A 17 -42.51 5.11 23.88
N PHE A 18 -42.82 6.10 23.02
CA PHE A 18 -42.30 6.27 21.68
C PHE A 18 -41.13 7.27 21.60
N ALA A 19 -40.63 7.80 22.73
CA ALA A 19 -39.29 8.43 22.78
C ALA A 19 -38.25 7.32 22.50
N GLY A 20 -38.27 6.88 21.23
CA GLY A 20 -37.51 5.76 20.74
C GLY A 20 -36.06 5.93 21.12
N VAL A 21 -35.50 4.85 21.59
CA VAL A 21 -34.04 4.64 21.53
C VAL A 21 -33.62 5.03 20.11
N ALA A 22 -33.14 6.24 19.90
CA ALA A 22 -32.34 6.57 18.76
C ALA A 22 -31.11 5.66 18.89
N SER A 23 -31.19 4.46 18.34
CA SER A 23 -30.01 3.62 18.14
C SER A 23 -29.06 4.50 17.36
N ALA A 24 -28.01 4.97 18.00
CA ALA A 24 -26.92 5.59 17.28
C ALA A 24 -26.47 4.56 16.24
N GLN A 25 -26.86 4.79 14.98
CA GLN A 25 -26.49 3.93 13.87
C GLN A 25 -24.97 3.94 13.86
N SER A 26 -24.34 2.78 14.12
CA SER A 26 -22.89 2.67 14.06
C SER A 26 -22.45 3.09 12.66
N VAL A 27 -21.68 4.16 12.56
CA VAL A 27 -21.12 4.58 11.29
C VAL A 27 -19.95 3.64 11.02
N ASP A 28 -20.12 2.77 10.02
CA ASP A 28 -19.03 1.94 9.52
C ASP A 28 -18.44 2.62 8.28
N LEU A 29 -17.13 2.84 8.28
CA LEU A 29 -16.40 3.40 7.15
C LEU A 29 -15.65 2.29 6.41
N THR A 30 -15.58 2.41 5.09
CA THR A 30 -14.83 1.51 4.22
C THR A 30 -13.71 2.25 3.52
N GLY A 31 -12.54 1.65 3.47
CA GLY A 31 -11.38 2.18 2.75
C GLY A 31 -10.64 1.10 2.01
N ALA A 32 -9.87 1.49 1.01
CA ALA A 32 -9.03 0.57 0.25
C ALA A 32 -7.78 1.25 -0.28
N GLY A 33 -6.72 0.50 -0.53
CA GLY A 33 -5.56 1.03 -1.24
C GLY A 33 -4.21 0.54 -0.76
N ALA A 34 -3.29 1.48 -0.58
CA ALA A 34 -1.88 1.26 -0.29
C ALA A 34 -1.63 0.18 0.78
N THR A 35 -0.60 -0.64 0.55
CA THR A 35 -0.28 -1.76 1.45
C THR A 35 0.73 -1.37 2.52
N PHE A 36 1.61 -0.37 2.25
CA PHE A 36 2.64 0.01 3.21
C PHE A 36 2.07 0.55 4.54
N PRO A 37 0.96 1.35 4.58
CA PRO A 37 0.44 1.87 5.84
C PRO A 37 -0.44 0.87 6.59
N TYR A 38 -0.77 -0.28 6.01
CA TYR A 38 -1.74 -1.23 6.56
C TYR A 38 -1.44 -1.66 8.00
N PRO A 39 -0.19 -1.95 8.41
CA PRO A 39 0.10 -2.33 9.79
C PRO A 39 -0.28 -1.26 10.81
N ILE A 40 0.02 0.02 10.51
CA ILE A 40 -0.33 1.13 11.41
C ILE A 40 -1.82 1.49 11.31
N TYR A 41 -2.42 1.44 10.11
CA TYR A 41 -3.85 1.64 9.93
C TYR A 41 -4.67 0.62 10.71
N SER A 42 -4.31 -0.66 10.66
CA SER A 42 -4.99 -1.70 11.42
C SER A 42 -5.02 -1.40 12.92
N LYS A 43 -3.89 -0.91 13.46
CA LYS A 43 -3.83 -0.51 14.85
C LYS A 43 -4.68 0.73 15.15
N TRP A 44 -4.55 1.78 14.35
CA TRP A 44 -5.31 3.02 14.55
C TRP A 44 -6.80 2.81 14.45
N PHE A 45 -7.27 2.05 13.46
CA PHE A 45 -8.69 1.77 13.26
C PHE A 45 -9.27 0.93 14.39
N ASN A 46 -8.51 -0.06 14.89
CA ASN A 46 -8.91 -0.82 16.06
C ASN A 46 -9.01 0.07 17.33
N ASP A 47 -7.98 0.88 17.60
CA ASP A 47 -7.96 1.77 18.76
C ASP A 47 -9.09 2.83 18.66
N TYR A 48 -9.35 3.33 17.46
CA TYR A 48 -10.43 4.29 17.22
C TYR A 48 -11.81 3.66 17.44
N ALA A 49 -12.02 2.46 16.94
CA ALA A 49 -13.27 1.73 17.15
C ALA A 49 -13.54 1.46 18.64
N GLN A 50 -12.50 1.11 19.41
CA GLN A 50 -12.64 0.92 20.86
C GLN A 50 -13.03 2.20 21.61
N ARG A 51 -12.60 3.36 21.14
CA ARG A 51 -12.88 4.65 21.78
C ARG A 51 -14.19 5.29 21.36
N THR A 52 -14.61 5.08 20.13
CA THR A 52 -15.72 5.84 19.52
C THR A 52 -16.90 4.96 19.12
N GLY A 53 -16.70 3.65 19.01
CA GLY A 53 -17.68 2.72 18.40
C GLY A 53 -17.70 2.74 16.86
N VAL A 54 -17.00 3.67 16.20
CA VAL A 54 -16.92 3.74 14.74
C VAL A 54 -15.96 2.70 14.21
N LYS A 55 -16.42 1.81 13.35
CA LYS A 55 -15.58 0.79 12.69
C LYS A 55 -15.07 1.29 11.35
N ILE A 56 -13.81 1.01 11.07
CA ILE A 56 -13.18 1.32 9.79
C ILE A 56 -12.64 0.03 9.19
N ASN A 57 -13.24 -0.39 8.08
CA ASN A 57 -12.83 -1.57 7.32
C ASN A 57 -11.91 -1.15 6.18
N TYR A 58 -10.65 -1.59 6.22
CA TYR A 58 -9.66 -1.23 5.21
C TYR A 58 -9.18 -2.45 4.44
N GLN A 59 -9.20 -2.34 3.11
CA GLN A 59 -8.71 -3.37 2.19
C GLN A 59 -7.33 -2.99 1.66
N SER A 60 -6.30 -3.73 2.07
CA SER A 60 -4.93 -3.58 1.60
C SER A 60 -4.78 -4.25 0.22
N ILE A 61 -5.05 -3.51 -0.86
CA ILE A 61 -5.12 -4.02 -2.24
C ILE A 61 -4.21 -3.29 -3.24
N GLY A 62 -3.32 -2.43 -2.72
CA GLY A 62 -2.44 -1.57 -3.50
C GLY A 62 -3.08 -0.24 -3.91
N SER A 63 -2.22 0.75 -4.15
CA SER A 63 -2.65 2.13 -4.45
C SER A 63 -3.54 2.22 -5.68
N GLY A 64 -3.24 1.46 -6.74
CA GLY A 64 -4.07 1.43 -7.95
C GLY A 64 -5.49 0.90 -7.67
N GLY A 65 -5.61 -0.12 -6.81
CA GLY A 65 -6.90 -0.64 -6.35
C GLY A 65 -7.69 0.39 -5.56
N GLY A 66 -7.02 1.12 -4.64
CA GLY A 66 -7.62 2.19 -3.83
C GLY A 66 -8.12 3.35 -4.68
N ILE A 67 -7.29 3.84 -5.60
CA ILE A 67 -7.68 4.92 -6.54
C ILE A 67 -8.90 4.51 -7.37
N ARG A 68 -8.90 3.28 -7.90
CA ARG A 68 -10.05 2.79 -8.69
C ARG A 68 -11.32 2.72 -7.85
N GLN A 69 -11.28 2.13 -6.65
CA GLN A 69 -12.46 2.01 -5.81
C GLN A 69 -12.98 3.37 -5.34
N LEU A 70 -12.09 4.31 -5.01
CA LEU A 70 -12.48 5.69 -4.70
C LEU A 70 -13.13 6.35 -5.89
N SER A 71 -12.54 6.25 -7.08
CA SER A 71 -13.08 6.84 -8.32
C SER A 71 -14.44 6.28 -8.70
N GLU A 72 -14.70 5.00 -8.41
CA GLU A 72 -16.00 4.33 -8.64
C GLU A 72 -16.97 4.51 -7.46
N GLN A 73 -16.60 5.22 -6.40
CA GLN A 73 -17.42 5.46 -5.20
C GLN A 73 -17.84 4.16 -4.47
N THR A 74 -17.01 3.13 -4.51
CA THR A 74 -17.26 1.86 -3.81
C THR A 74 -16.66 1.81 -2.40
N VAL A 75 -15.90 2.85 -2.02
CA VAL A 75 -15.34 3.06 -0.68
C VAL A 75 -15.47 4.54 -0.29
N ASP A 76 -15.44 4.80 1.02
CA ASP A 76 -15.53 6.17 1.56
C ASP A 76 -14.20 6.91 1.44
N PHE A 77 -13.07 6.19 1.45
CA PHE A 77 -11.74 6.77 1.22
C PHE A 77 -10.79 5.79 0.53
N GLY A 78 -9.85 6.34 -0.23
CA GLY A 78 -8.74 5.59 -0.83
C GLY A 78 -7.42 5.95 -0.17
N ALA A 79 -6.45 5.03 -0.18
CA ALA A 79 -5.09 5.33 0.23
C ALA A 79 -4.09 5.01 -0.89
N SER A 80 -3.11 5.89 -1.06
CA SER A 80 -2.08 5.76 -2.10
C SER A 80 -0.75 6.33 -1.61
N ASP A 81 0.37 5.70 -1.97
CA ASP A 81 1.71 6.18 -1.63
C ASP A 81 2.10 7.39 -2.51
N GLY A 82 1.52 7.48 -3.72
CA GLY A 82 1.67 8.63 -4.59
C GLY A 82 0.33 9.33 -4.83
N PRO A 83 0.31 10.64 -5.07
CA PRO A 83 -0.93 11.35 -5.38
C PRO A 83 -1.57 10.79 -6.65
N MET A 84 -2.87 11.01 -6.77
CA MET A 84 -3.56 10.80 -8.04
C MET A 84 -3.05 11.82 -9.07
N SER A 85 -2.88 11.37 -10.30
CA SER A 85 -2.61 12.26 -11.43
C SER A 85 -3.85 13.12 -11.76
N ASP A 86 -3.64 14.22 -12.47
CA ASP A 86 -4.74 15.09 -12.93
C ASP A 86 -5.79 14.29 -13.73
N GLN A 87 -5.35 13.32 -14.52
CA GLN A 87 -6.25 12.46 -15.29
C GLN A 87 -7.08 11.52 -14.36
N GLU A 88 -6.44 10.94 -13.33
CA GLU A 88 -7.15 10.12 -12.35
C GLU A 88 -8.17 10.94 -11.55
N ILE A 89 -7.80 12.17 -11.17
CA ILE A 89 -8.71 13.10 -10.48
C ILE A 89 -9.89 13.49 -11.40
N ALA A 90 -9.61 13.85 -12.66
CA ALA A 90 -10.64 14.23 -13.61
C ALA A 90 -11.63 13.10 -13.92
N ASN A 91 -11.19 11.85 -13.82
CA ASN A 91 -12.04 10.68 -14.07
C ASN A 91 -12.79 10.19 -12.82
N ALA A 92 -12.54 10.76 -11.65
CA ALA A 92 -13.22 10.37 -10.42
C ALA A 92 -14.70 10.79 -10.43
N LYS A 93 -15.61 9.84 -10.22
CA LYS A 93 -17.05 10.08 -10.31
C LYS A 93 -17.64 10.88 -9.15
N GLY A 94 -16.97 10.88 -7.99
CA GLY A 94 -17.46 11.46 -6.74
C GLY A 94 -17.27 12.96 -6.56
N GLY A 95 -16.76 13.67 -7.58
CA GLY A 95 -16.43 15.10 -7.49
C GLY A 95 -14.97 15.35 -7.08
N PRO A 96 -14.63 16.52 -6.52
CA PRO A 96 -13.26 16.88 -6.18
C PRO A 96 -12.64 15.91 -5.18
N VAL A 97 -11.43 15.42 -5.49
CA VAL A 97 -10.67 14.53 -4.60
C VAL A 97 -9.68 15.35 -3.79
N LEU A 98 -9.70 15.19 -2.47
CA LEU A 98 -8.74 15.81 -1.56
C LEU A 98 -7.69 14.78 -1.13
N HIS A 99 -6.43 15.21 -1.06
CA HIS A 99 -5.32 14.40 -0.57
C HIS A 99 -4.87 14.85 0.81
N PHE A 100 -4.80 13.92 1.75
CA PHE A 100 -4.35 14.17 3.12
C PHE A 100 -3.13 13.27 3.42
N PRO A 101 -1.95 13.81 3.78
CA PRO A 101 -0.85 13.01 4.23
C PRO A 101 -1.16 12.39 5.60
N THR A 102 -0.99 11.09 5.73
CA THR A 102 -1.30 10.33 6.96
C THR A 102 -0.08 9.64 7.55
N VAL A 103 0.70 8.96 6.72
CA VAL A 103 1.87 8.16 7.12
C VAL A 103 2.99 8.40 6.12
N MET A 104 4.21 8.49 6.63
CA MET A 104 5.42 8.53 5.82
C MET A 104 6.28 7.32 6.10
N GLY A 105 6.81 6.70 5.03
CA GLY A 105 7.74 5.57 5.09
C GLY A 105 8.76 5.65 3.96
N ALA A 106 9.79 4.82 4.05
CA ALA A 106 10.79 4.68 2.98
C ALA A 106 10.55 3.38 2.21
N VAL A 107 10.73 3.42 0.90
CA VAL A 107 10.87 2.20 0.10
C VAL A 107 12.28 1.65 0.29
N VAL A 108 12.39 0.40 0.64
CA VAL A 108 13.66 -0.27 0.94
C VAL A 108 13.87 -1.49 0.05
N ILE A 109 15.13 -1.77 -0.28
CA ILE A 109 15.53 -3.00 -0.93
C ILE A 109 15.65 -4.10 0.13
N THR A 110 15.02 -5.22 -0.13
CA THR A 110 15.12 -6.44 0.68
C THR A 110 15.70 -7.57 -0.15
N TYR A 111 16.55 -8.42 0.45
CA TYR A 111 17.16 -9.53 -0.25
C TYR A 111 17.42 -10.71 0.70
N ASN A 112 17.59 -11.90 0.13
CA ASN A 112 17.85 -13.14 0.85
C ASN A 112 19.09 -13.83 0.26
N ILE A 113 20.25 -13.53 0.80
CA ILE A 113 21.52 -14.15 0.39
C ILE A 113 21.97 -15.06 1.56
N PRO A 114 21.89 -16.39 1.43
CA PRO A 114 22.32 -17.29 2.49
C PRO A 114 23.77 -17.05 2.91
N GLY A 115 24.00 -16.99 4.22
CA GLY A 115 25.34 -16.76 4.79
C GLY A 115 25.81 -15.30 4.80
N LEU A 116 25.07 -14.38 4.21
CA LEU A 116 25.37 -12.96 4.31
C LEU A 116 24.93 -12.41 5.67
N ASN A 117 25.86 -11.85 6.43
CA ASN A 117 25.63 -11.34 7.79
C ASN A 117 25.82 -9.83 7.95
N ARG A 118 25.94 -9.12 6.84
CA ARG A 118 26.05 -7.65 6.80
C ARG A 118 25.23 -7.04 5.64
N PRO A 119 24.83 -5.77 5.73
CA PRO A 119 24.15 -5.10 4.63
C PRO A 119 25.08 -4.93 3.42
N LEU A 120 24.48 -4.90 2.22
CA LEU A 120 25.14 -4.57 0.97
C LEU A 120 24.98 -3.09 0.64
N ASN A 121 26.01 -2.54 -0.01
CA ASN A 121 25.93 -1.27 -0.71
C ASN A 121 25.55 -1.54 -2.17
N LEU A 122 24.45 -0.96 -2.59
CA LEU A 122 23.95 -1.04 -3.97
C LEU A 122 23.63 0.39 -4.45
N SER A 123 24.34 0.88 -5.46
CA SER A 123 24.01 2.16 -6.08
C SER A 123 22.72 2.06 -6.89
N GLY A 124 22.09 3.19 -7.17
CA GLY A 124 20.87 3.25 -7.96
C GLY A 124 21.01 2.60 -9.35
N ASP A 125 22.15 2.81 -10.02
CA ASP A 125 22.43 2.17 -11.31
C ASP A 125 22.51 0.66 -11.21
N VAL A 126 23.17 0.11 -10.18
CA VAL A 126 23.27 -1.33 -9.94
C VAL A 126 21.88 -1.91 -9.64
N ILE A 127 21.06 -1.22 -8.83
CA ILE A 127 19.68 -1.64 -8.58
C ILE A 127 18.88 -1.65 -9.89
N ALA A 128 18.98 -0.58 -10.70
CA ALA A 128 18.30 -0.51 -11.99
C ALA A 128 18.74 -1.64 -12.94
N ASP A 129 20.02 -1.96 -12.98
CA ASP A 129 20.54 -3.04 -13.82
C ASP A 129 20.13 -4.44 -13.32
N ILE A 130 19.98 -4.64 -12.01
CA ILE A 130 19.40 -5.87 -11.45
C ILE A 130 17.94 -6.00 -11.87
N PHE A 131 17.11 -4.99 -11.62
CA PHE A 131 15.68 -5.05 -11.91
C PHE A 131 15.34 -4.98 -13.41
N SER A 132 16.27 -4.55 -14.25
CA SER A 132 16.17 -4.65 -15.72
C SER A 132 16.71 -5.98 -16.28
N GLY A 133 17.28 -6.85 -15.44
CA GLY A 133 17.82 -8.16 -15.84
C GLY A 133 19.20 -8.11 -16.51
N LYS A 134 19.91 -6.99 -16.45
CA LYS A 134 21.29 -6.88 -16.97
C LYS A 134 22.29 -7.52 -16.00
N ILE A 135 22.12 -7.31 -14.70
CA ILE A 135 22.88 -8.00 -13.64
C ILE A 135 22.04 -9.16 -13.14
N THR A 136 22.56 -10.38 -13.31
CA THR A 136 21.82 -11.61 -13.01
C THR A 136 22.47 -12.47 -11.91
N LYS A 137 23.65 -12.09 -11.43
CA LYS A 137 24.37 -12.84 -10.39
C LYS A 137 24.84 -11.96 -9.25
N TRP A 138 24.81 -12.50 -8.04
CA TRP A 138 25.23 -11.76 -6.85
C TRP A 138 26.73 -11.43 -6.82
N ASN A 139 27.58 -12.21 -7.47
CA ASN A 139 29.01 -11.95 -7.60
C ASN A 139 29.36 -11.13 -8.87
N ASP A 140 28.41 -10.43 -9.46
CA ASP A 140 28.69 -9.52 -10.57
C ASP A 140 29.74 -8.47 -10.16
N ALA A 141 30.63 -8.13 -11.10
CA ALA A 141 31.74 -7.22 -10.85
C ALA A 141 31.29 -5.85 -10.30
N GLN A 142 30.15 -5.35 -10.72
CA GLN A 142 29.63 -4.06 -10.26
C GLN A 142 29.16 -4.15 -8.80
N ILE A 143 28.54 -5.25 -8.38
CA ILE A 143 28.15 -5.48 -6.99
C ILE A 143 29.39 -5.68 -6.12
N VAL A 144 30.33 -6.51 -6.56
CA VAL A 144 31.60 -6.79 -5.83
C VAL A 144 32.42 -5.52 -5.61
N ALA A 145 32.51 -4.65 -6.62
CA ALA A 145 33.25 -3.40 -6.51
C ALA A 145 32.75 -2.47 -5.40
N GLN A 146 31.44 -2.48 -5.13
CA GLN A 146 30.80 -1.68 -4.07
C GLN A 146 30.85 -2.37 -2.70
N ASN A 147 31.16 -3.67 -2.65
CA ASN A 147 31.12 -4.51 -1.46
C ASN A 147 32.46 -5.24 -1.20
N ARG A 148 33.57 -4.51 -1.27
CA ARG A 148 34.91 -5.11 -1.10
C ARG A 148 35.02 -5.88 0.20
N GLY A 149 35.55 -7.11 0.12
CA GLY A 149 35.74 -7.99 1.26
C GLY A 149 34.45 -8.70 1.75
N VAL A 150 33.35 -8.54 1.00
CA VAL A 150 32.13 -9.35 1.22
C VAL A 150 32.18 -10.57 0.32
N PRO A 151 32.11 -11.81 0.86
CA PRO A 151 32.06 -13.02 0.04
C PRO A 151 30.66 -13.15 -0.58
N LEU A 152 30.53 -12.69 -1.82
CA LEU A 152 29.28 -12.82 -2.57
C LEU A 152 29.24 -14.13 -3.35
N PRO A 153 28.13 -14.89 -3.28
CA PRO A 153 28.01 -16.19 -3.93
C PRO A 153 27.87 -16.04 -5.45
N ASN A 154 28.38 -17.02 -6.20
CA ASN A 154 28.08 -17.17 -7.63
C ASN A 154 26.71 -17.83 -7.82
N SER A 155 25.67 -17.15 -7.35
CA SER A 155 24.28 -17.59 -7.51
C SER A 155 23.48 -16.57 -8.27
N ASP A 156 22.41 -17.03 -8.90
CA ASP A 156 21.51 -16.16 -9.65
C ASP A 156 20.74 -15.22 -8.72
N ILE A 157 20.44 -14.03 -9.23
CA ILE A 157 19.57 -13.07 -8.59
C ILE A 157 18.14 -13.34 -9.06
N LEU A 158 17.26 -13.63 -8.12
CA LEU A 158 15.82 -13.77 -8.38
C LEU A 158 15.09 -12.48 -8.02
N VAL A 159 14.72 -11.70 -9.02
CA VAL A 159 13.97 -10.46 -8.81
C VAL A 159 12.54 -10.78 -8.39
N VAL A 160 12.05 -10.09 -7.37
CA VAL A 160 10.66 -10.10 -6.92
C VAL A 160 10.11 -8.69 -6.99
N HIS A 161 9.03 -8.50 -7.76
CA HIS A 161 8.38 -7.21 -7.96
C HIS A 161 6.90 -7.26 -7.62
N ARG A 162 6.22 -6.14 -7.61
CA ARG A 162 4.77 -6.07 -7.38
C ARG A 162 4.00 -6.55 -8.59
N SER A 163 2.91 -7.28 -8.35
CA SER A 163 1.96 -7.76 -9.37
C SER A 163 0.64 -7.00 -9.40
N ASP A 164 0.46 -6.04 -8.52
CA ASP A 164 -0.70 -5.17 -8.39
C ASP A 164 -0.34 -3.71 -8.70
N GLY A 165 -1.32 -2.86 -8.95
CA GLY A 165 -1.13 -1.42 -9.09
C GLY A 165 -0.62 -0.82 -7.77
N SER A 166 0.68 -0.50 -7.69
CA SER A 166 1.42 -0.25 -6.46
C SER A 166 1.99 1.16 -6.38
N GLY A 167 1.69 1.86 -5.29
CA GLY A 167 2.37 3.10 -4.96
C GLY A 167 3.84 2.88 -4.64
N THR A 168 4.20 1.77 -3.97
CA THR A 168 5.60 1.40 -3.71
C THR A 168 6.37 1.20 -5.02
N THR A 169 5.76 0.56 -6.03
CA THR A 169 6.34 0.49 -7.39
C THR A 169 6.49 1.87 -8.02
N TYR A 170 5.50 2.76 -7.84
CA TYR A 170 5.59 4.13 -8.36
C TYR A 170 6.80 4.87 -7.77
N ILE A 171 6.96 4.88 -6.45
CA ILE A 171 8.07 5.54 -5.75
C ILE A 171 9.42 4.91 -6.15
N PHE A 172 9.49 3.58 -6.18
CA PHE A 172 10.70 2.86 -6.58
C PHE A 172 11.11 3.15 -8.03
N SER A 173 10.18 3.07 -8.96
CA SER A 173 10.45 3.33 -10.38
C SER A 173 10.74 4.81 -10.67
N ASP A 174 10.15 5.74 -9.92
CA ASP A 174 10.48 7.17 -9.99
C ASP A 174 11.92 7.41 -9.55
N TYR A 175 12.35 6.81 -8.44
CA TYR A 175 13.75 6.84 -8.01
C TYR A 175 14.70 6.28 -9.10
N LEU A 176 14.41 5.10 -9.64
CA LEU A 176 15.24 4.50 -10.68
C LEU A 176 15.30 5.34 -11.96
N THR A 177 14.18 6.00 -12.31
CA THR A 177 14.12 6.95 -13.43
C THR A 177 15.05 8.15 -13.21
N SER A 178 15.17 8.60 -11.96
CA SER A 178 16.02 9.77 -11.62
C SER A 178 17.51 9.45 -11.60
N VAL A 179 17.89 8.20 -11.28
CA VAL A 179 19.30 7.80 -11.10
C VAL A 179 19.87 6.99 -12.25
N SER A 180 19.04 6.42 -13.12
CA SER A 180 19.49 5.58 -14.23
C SER A 180 18.87 6.02 -15.57
N PRO A 181 19.65 6.67 -16.47
CA PRO A 181 19.17 7.05 -17.81
C PRO A 181 18.68 5.85 -18.63
N SER A 182 19.33 4.69 -18.47
CA SER A 182 18.92 3.47 -19.18
C SER A 182 17.56 2.95 -18.70
N TRP A 183 17.29 3.02 -17.39
CA TRP A 183 15.97 2.71 -16.83
C TRP A 183 14.93 3.71 -17.34
N SER A 184 15.22 5.00 -17.25
CA SER A 184 14.32 6.08 -17.67
C SER A 184 13.87 5.92 -19.11
N SER A 185 14.77 5.55 -20.01
CA SER A 185 14.47 5.39 -21.46
C SER A 185 13.74 4.09 -21.81
N SER A 186 13.87 3.04 -20.99
CA SER A 186 13.35 1.71 -21.32
C SER A 186 12.07 1.32 -20.54
N LEU A 187 12.04 1.56 -19.25
CA LEU A 187 10.97 1.12 -18.34
C LEU A 187 10.17 2.29 -17.74
N GLY A 188 10.84 3.42 -17.50
CA GLY A 188 10.22 4.63 -16.96
C GLY A 188 9.66 4.43 -15.54
N LYS A 189 8.61 5.20 -15.22
CA LYS A 189 7.95 5.19 -13.91
C LYS A 189 6.44 4.96 -14.02
N GLY A 190 5.88 4.30 -13.00
CA GLY A 190 4.45 4.05 -12.94
C GLY A 190 4.05 3.20 -11.74
N LYS A 191 2.75 3.15 -11.47
CA LYS A 191 2.18 2.22 -10.48
C LYS A 191 2.23 0.77 -10.97
N GLU A 192 2.42 0.57 -12.26
CA GLU A 192 2.61 -0.71 -12.95
C GLU A 192 3.77 -0.58 -13.93
N ILE A 193 4.70 -1.51 -13.91
CA ILE A 193 5.85 -1.58 -14.82
C ILE A 193 5.78 -2.89 -15.60
N LYS A 194 6.17 -2.87 -16.86
CA LYS A 194 6.36 -4.08 -17.66
C LYS A 194 7.71 -4.71 -17.30
N TRP A 195 7.72 -5.45 -16.20
CA TRP A 195 8.94 -6.05 -15.68
C TRP A 195 9.55 -7.03 -16.69
N PRO A 196 10.82 -6.87 -17.08
CA PRO A 196 11.46 -7.79 -18.03
C PRO A 196 11.85 -9.12 -17.38
N VAL A 197 12.03 -9.14 -16.06
CA VAL A 197 12.44 -10.31 -15.28
C VAL A 197 11.74 -10.34 -13.93
N GLY A 198 11.70 -11.51 -13.31
CA GLY A 198 11.29 -11.68 -11.93
C GLY A 198 9.92 -12.32 -11.73
N LEU A 199 9.54 -12.42 -10.46
CA LEU A 199 8.28 -12.98 -9.99
C LEU A 199 7.40 -11.90 -9.40
N GLY A 200 6.10 -11.97 -9.66
CA GLY A 200 5.12 -11.05 -9.09
C GLY A 200 4.70 -11.43 -7.67
N GLY A 201 4.78 -10.49 -6.74
CA GLY A 201 4.24 -10.59 -5.38
C GLY A 201 3.07 -9.61 -5.20
N LYS A 202 1.94 -10.07 -4.67
CA LYS A 202 0.80 -9.20 -4.37
C LYS A 202 1.02 -8.48 -3.05
N GLY A 203 0.98 -7.15 -3.06
CA GLY A 203 1.23 -6.32 -1.90
C GLY A 203 2.70 -6.32 -1.46
N ASN A 204 3.06 -5.49 -0.49
CA ASN A 204 4.39 -5.51 0.11
C ASN A 204 4.64 -6.82 0.87
N GLU A 205 3.62 -7.35 1.52
CA GLU A 205 3.65 -8.64 2.20
C GLU A 205 3.95 -9.81 1.26
N GLY A 206 3.41 -9.79 0.03
CA GLY A 206 3.69 -10.82 -0.98
C GLY A 206 5.12 -10.76 -1.48
N VAL A 207 5.67 -9.56 -1.72
CA VAL A 207 7.08 -9.38 -2.09
C VAL A 207 7.99 -9.81 -0.94
N ALA A 208 7.79 -9.30 0.27
CA ALA A 208 8.59 -9.65 1.44
C ALA A 208 8.55 -11.15 1.75
N GLY A 209 7.36 -11.76 1.63
CA GLY A 209 7.17 -13.20 1.83
C GLY A 209 7.97 -14.05 0.86
N GLN A 210 7.93 -13.71 -0.44
CA GLN A 210 8.71 -14.41 -1.47
C GLN A 210 10.21 -14.23 -1.27
N VAL A 211 10.68 -13.00 -1.03
CA VAL A 211 12.10 -12.75 -0.77
C VAL A 211 12.60 -13.54 0.43
N LYS A 212 11.82 -13.59 1.53
CA LYS A 212 12.16 -14.36 2.72
C LYS A 212 12.31 -15.86 2.43
N GLN A 213 11.50 -16.42 1.54
CA GLN A 213 11.46 -17.85 1.26
C GLN A 213 12.45 -18.29 0.18
N LEU A 214 12.83 -17.42 -0.73
CA LEU A 214 13.60 -17.77 -1.93
C LEU A 214 15.07 -17.34 -1.77
N PRO A 215 16.02 -18.29 -1.61
CA PRO A 215 17.43 -17.95 -1.62
C PRO A 215 17.86 -17.27 -2.92
N GLY A 216 18.66 -16.21 -2.81
CA GLY A 216 19.08 -15.39 -3.94
C GLY A 216 18.07 -14.32 -4.37
N ALA A 217 16.92 -14.25 -3.73
CA ALA A 217 15.91 -13.24 -4.10
C ALA A 217 16.29 -11.83 -3.65
N ILE A 218 15.82 -10.86 -4.44
CA ILE A 218 15.84 -9.42 -4.17
C ILE A 218 14.47 -8.83 -4.51
N GLY A 219 14.00 -7.90 -3.70
CA GLY A 219 12.75 -7.17 -3.93
C GLY A 219 12.79 -5.78 -3.32
N TYR A 220 11.68 -5.06 -3.42
CA TYR A 220 11.47 -3.75 -2.79
C TYR A 220 10.11 -3.74 -2.05
N VAL A 221 10.06 -3.08 -0.92
CA VAL A 221 8.84 -2.95 -0.10
C VAL A 221 8.76 -1.56 0.53
#